data_54c6da80520ced4ceb3481bc46d7c14e
#
_entry.id   54c6da80520ced4ceb3481bc46d7c14e
#
_cell.length_a   1.000
_cell.length_b   1.000
_cell.length_c   1.000
_cell.angle_alpha   90.00
_cell.angle_beta   90.00
_cell.angle_gamma   90.00
#
_symmetry.space_group_name_H-M   'P 1'
#
loop_
_entity.id
_entity.type
_entity.pdbx_description
1 polymer ?
#
loop_
_entity_poly.entity_id
_entity_poly.type
_entity_poly.pdbx_seq_one_letter_code
_entity_poly.pdbx_strand_id
1 'polypeptide(L)'
;MAPMRQPPASPLTGVDQLAADLACGTAPILLDVRWKLGEPSEYGLGVYLKGHIPGARYVSLDEDLAEHPDSPVGARGRHPLPDPGRFAAAMRHAGVRAGLPVVVYDDGDGTQAARAWWLLRHHGHADVRVLDGGFAAWSAAGRTVEEGEPEAPAAEGDFQAAANGVFTVLDHDGAAAVAASDGGTLLDARAGARFRGETEPIDPAAGHVPGAVSAPTTENLGEDGRFRSAGELAGRFAALGIEPDHAGEVAVYCGSGVTATHEILAMVVAGIAPEGVALYEGSWSGWASDPSRPVAVGP
;
A
#
# COMPACT_ATOMS: atom_id res chain seq x y z
N MET A 1 -3.65 -26.39 13.72
CA MET A 1 -2.91 -25.20 13.24
C MET A 1 -2.28 -25.60 11.92
N ALA A 2 -2.71 -25.01 10.81
CA ALA A 2 -1.99 -25.14 9.55
C ALA A 2 -0.59 -24.50 9.70
N PRO A 3 0.45 -25.07 9.05
CA PRO A 3 1.77 -24.45 9.09
C PRO A 3 1.69 -23.04 8.49
N MET A 4 2.19 -22.04 9.19
CA MET A 4 2.32 -20.69 8.65
C MET A 4 3.22 -20.77 7.41
N ARG A 5 2.71 -20.37 6.25
CA ARG A 5 3.54 -20.26 5.04
C ARG A 5 4.61 -19.20 5.28
N GLN A 6 5.80 -19.45 4.79
CA GLN A 6 6.83 -18.43 4.72
C GLN A 6 6.42 -17.35 3.71
N PRO A 7 6.76 -16.08 3.94
CA PRO A 7 6.54 -15.03 2.96
C PRO A 7 7.20 -15.41 1.63
N PRO A 8 6.64 -14.98 0.49
CA PRO A 8 7.23 -15.23 -0.82
C PRO A 8 8.63 -14.62 -0.92
N ALA A 9 9.47 -15.19 -1.76
CA ALA A 9 10.83 -14.69 -2.02
C ALA A 9 10.83 -13.26 -2.62
N SER A 10 9.73 -12.85 -3.27
CA SER A 10 9.49 -11.49 -3.76
C SER A 10 8.06 -11.09 -3.41
N PRO A 11 7.83 -9.84 -2.95
CA PRO A 11 6.48 -9.31 -2.74
C PRO A 11 5.78 -8.93 -4.07
N LEU A 12 6.48 -9.03 -5.21
CA LEU A 12 5.93 -8.78 -6.53
C LEU A 12 5.76 -10.07 -7.33
N THR A 13 4.80 -10.06 -8.24
CA THR A 13 4.62 -11.09 -9.27
C THR A 13 4.42 -10.44 -10.63
N GLY A 14 4.99 -11.01 -11.69
CA GLY A 14 4.79 -10.53 -13.05
C GLY A 14 3.56 -11.17 -13.73
N VAL A 15 3.13 -10.56 -14.84
CA VAL A 15 1.97 -11.02 -15.65
C VAL A 15 2.10 -12.47 -16.09
N ASP A 16 3.27 -12.88 -16.58
CA ASP A 16 3.49 -14.24 -17.09
C ASP A 16 3.43 -15.28 -15.97
N GLN A 17 3.99 -14.97 -14.80
CA GLN A 17 3.93 -15.84 -13.63
C GLN A 17 2.47 -16.01 -13.16
N LEU A 18 1.74 -14.87 -13.02
CA LEU A 18 0.34 -14.93 -12.63
C LEU A 18 -0.50 -15.73 -13.63
N ALA A 19 -0.30 -15.53 -14.93
CA ALA A 19 -1.00 -16.28 -15.96
C ALA A 19 -0.71 -17.80 -15.88
N ALA A 20 0.53 -18.18 -15.57
CA ALA A 20 0.90 -19.57 -15.36
C ALA A 20 0.23 -20.15 -14.09
N ASP A 21 0.22 -19.42 -12.99
CA ASP A 21 -0.40 -19.84 -11.72
C ASP A 21 -1.92 -20.07 -11.92
N LEU A 22 -2.59 -19.19 -12.67
CA LEU A 22 -4.01 -19.32 -13.01
C LEU A 22 -4.29 -20.57 -13.88
N ALA A 23 -3.42 -20.87 -14.83
CA ALA A 23 -3.58 -22.00 -15.75
C ALA A 23 -3.32 -23.37 -15.08
N CYS A 24 -2.45 -23.43 -14.06
CA CYS A 24 -2.03 -24.69 -13.42
C CYS A 24 -2.94 -25.15 -12.28
N GLY A 25 -4.06 -24.47 -12.01
CA GLY A 25 -4.97 -24.83 -10.91
C GLY A 25 -4.44 -24.54 -9.51
N THR A 26 -3.36 -23.77 -9.42
CA THR A 26 -2.80 -23.20 -8.17
C THR A 26 -3.12 -21.72 -8.03
N ALA A 27 -4.28 -21.33 -8.58
CA ALA A 27 -4.71 -19.96 -8.67
C ALA A 27 -4.65 -19.26 -7.29
N PRO A 28 -3.97 -18.12 -7.18
CA PRO A 28 -4.08 -17.27 -6.00
C PRO A 28 -5.48 -16.66 -5.91
N ILE A 29 -5.83 -16.16 -4.75
CA ILE A 29 -6.98 -15.27 -4.60
C ILE A 29 -6.57 -13.92 -5.20
N LEU A 30 -7.39 -13.42 -6.14
CA LEU A 30 -7.12 -12.15 -6.83
C LEU A 30 -7.99 -11.04 -6.24
N LEU A 31 -7.36 -9.92 -5.88
CA LEU A 31 -8.04 -8.73 -5.38
C LEU A 31 -7.77 -7.55 -6.31
N ASP A 32 -8.83 -7.00 -6.87
CA ASP A 32 -8.83 -5.76 -7.63
C ASP A 32 -9.10 -4.59 -6.69
N VAL A 33 -8.12 -3.71 -6.53
CA VAL A 33 -8.22 -2.56 -5.62
C VAL A 33 -8.12 -1.23 -6.37
N ARG A 34 -8.57 -1.19 -7.62
CA ARG A 34 -8.56 0.03 -8.43
C ARG A 34 -9.40 1.12 -7.80
N TRP A 35 -8.80 2.28 -7.72
CA TRP A 35 -9.36 3.49 -7.13
C TRP A 35 -8.65 4.70 -7.72
N LYS A 36 -9.26 5.87 -7.68
CA LYS A 36 -8.63 7.08 -8.17
C LYS A 36 -9.00 8.29 -7.33
N LEU A 37 -8.00 9.03 -6.90
CA LEU A 37 -8.18 10.22 -6.08
C LEU A 37 -9.01 11.28 -6.84
N GLY A 38 -10.05 11.81 -6.17
CA GLY A 38 -10.92 12.82 -6.72
C GLY A 38 -12.08 12.30 -7.58
N GLU A 39 -12.13 11.01 -7.85
CA GLU A 39 -13.30 10.36 -8.45
C GLU A 39 -14.29 9.91 -7.36
N PRO A 40 -15.57 9.69 -7.68
CA PRO A 40 -16.55 9.12 -6.76
C PRO A 40 -16.11 7.74 -6.24
N SER A 41 -16.58 7.34 -5.04
CA SER A 41 -16.26 6.05 -4.43
C SER A 41 -16.60 4.85 -5.31
N GLU A 42 -17.64 4.98 -6.16
CA GLU A 42 -18.07 3.93 -7.10
C GLU A 42 -17.17 3.79 -8.34
N TYR A 43 -16.21 4.69 -8.53
CA TYR A 43 -15.32 4.67 -9.70
C TYR A 43 -14.59 3.31 -9.81
N GLY A 44 -14.01 2.83 -8.73
CA GLY A 44 -13.25 1.59 -8.71
C GLY A 44 -14.11 0.39 -9.10
N LEU A 45 -15.30 0.25 -8.51
CA LEU A 45 -16.26 -0.79 -8.90
C LEU A 45 -16.68 -0.64 -10.38
N GLY A 46 -16.90 0.59 -10.83
CA GLY A 46 -17.29 0.85 -12.22
C GLY A 46 -16.25 0.43 -13.26
N VAL A 47 -14.94 0.61 -12.98
CA VAL A 47 -13.87 0.15 -13.88
C VAL A 47 -13.65 -1.36 -13.77
N TYR A 48 -13.81 -1.94 -12.59
CA TYR A 48 -13.79 -3.37 -12.37
C TYR A 48 -14.87 -4.10 -13.21
N LEU A 49 -16.11 -3.63 -13.17
CA LEU A 49 -17.22 -4.21 -13.94
C LEU A 49 -17.03 -4.10 -15.46
N LYS A 50 -16.27 -3.12 -15.93
CA LYS A 50 -15.93 -2.97 -17.36
C LYS A 50 -14.83 -3.94 -17.82
N GLY A 51 -14.04 -4.45 -16.88
CA GLY A 51 -13.01 -5.43 -17.18
C GLY A 51 -12.07 -5.64 -16.00
N HIS A 52 -11.84 -6.90 -15.65
CA HIS A 52 -10.94 -7.32 -14.57
C HIS A 52 -10.23 -8.63 -14.93
N ILE A 53 -9.20 -9.00 -14.17
CA ILE A 53 -8.52 -10.29 -14.32
C ILE A 53 -9.51 -11.41 -13.94
N PRO A 54 -9.68 -12.47 -14.76
CA PRO A 54 -10.66 -13.50 -14.49
C PRO A 54 -10.58 -14.07 -13.08
N GLY A 55 -11.74 -14.12 -12.41
CA GLY A 55 -11.86 -14.60 -11.03
C GLY A 55 -11.44 -13.61 -9.94
N ALA A 56 -10.98 -12.40 -10.29
CA ALA A 56 -10.67 -11.38 -9.30
C ALA A 56 -11.91 -10.90 -8.56
N ARG A 57 -11.73 -10.42 -7.33
CA ARG A 57 -12.77 -9.79 -6.51
C ARG A 57 -12.42 -8.33 -6.28
N TYR A 58 -13.41 -7.47 -6.41
CA TYR A 58 -13.26 -6.06 -6.10
C TYR A 58 -13.21 -5.84 -4.59
N VAL A 59 -12.28 -4.99 -4.16
CA VAL A 59 -12.12 -4.53 -2.77
C VAL A 59 -11.98 -3.02 -2.80
N SER A 60 -12.86 -2.32 -2.11
CA SER A 60 -12.90 -0.87 -2.07
C SER A 60 -11.80 -0.29 -1.19
N LEU A 61 -11.06 0.70 -1.69
CA LEU A 61 -10.10 1.40 -0.86
C LEU A 61 -10.79 2.18 0.27
N ASP A 62 -11.88 2.85 -0.04
CA ASP A 62 -12.56 3.74 0.90
C ASP A 62 -13.37 2.97 1.95
N GLU A 63 -13.95 1.81 1.59
CA GLU A 63 -14.82 1.06 2.48
C GLU A 63 -14.14 -0.12 3.18
N ASP A 64 -13.22 -0.80 2.48
CA ASP A 64 -12.60 -2.04 2.96
C ASP A 64 -11.16 -1.85 3.46
N LEU A 65 -10.39 -0.94 2.85
CA LEU A 65 -8.97 -0.71 3.15
C LEU A 65 -8.71 0.55 3.97
N ALA A 66 -9.77 1.29 4.31
CA ALA A 66 -9.72 2.45 5.19
C ALA A 66 -10.92 2.43 6.16
N GLU A 67 -10.85 3.26 7.18
CA GLU A 67 -12.02 3.55 8.00
C GLU A 67 -12.99 4.43 7.21
N HIS A 68 -14.30 4.29 7.49
CA HIS A 68 -15.35 4.88 6.69
C HIS A 68 -15.19 6.40 6.50
N PRO A 69 -15.43 6.94 5.28
CA PRO A 69 -15.22 8.34 4.94
C PRO A 69 -16.12 9.35 5.67
N ASP A 70 -17.14 8.91 6.40
CA ASP A 70 -18.03 9.79 7.21
C ASP A 70 -17.33 10.40 8.43
N SER A 71 -16.11 9.96 8.77
CA SER A 71 -15.34 10.56 9.84
C SER A 71 -14.69 11.85 9.37
N PRO A 72 -14.80 12.96 10.13
CA PRO A 72 -14.04 14.16 9.79
C PRO A 72 -12.55 13.85 9.71
N VAL A 73 -11.83 14.46 8.77
CA VAL A 73 -10.38 14.36 8.72
C VAL A 73 -9.80 14.92 10.02
N GLY A 74 -9.20 14.05 10.80
CA GLY A 74 -8.59 14.37 12.09
C GLY A 74 -7.18 13.81 12.15
N ALA A 75 -6.67 13.61 13.34
CA ALA A 75 -5.31 13.11 13.59
C ALA A 75 -4.96 11.83 12.81
N ARG A 76 -5.92 10.97 12.51
CA ARG A 76 -5.72 9.72 11.75
C ARG A 76 -5.71 9.91 10.21
N GLY A 77 -5.90 11.15 9.71
CA GLY A 77 -5.84 11.48 8.29
C GLY A 77 -7.11 11.08 7.50
N ARG A 78 -7.02 11.14 6.15
CA ARG A 78 -8.15 10.88 5.25
C ARG A 78 -8.46 9.40 5.04
N HIS A 79 -7.47 8.50 5.16
CA HIS A 79 -7.65 7.06 5.01
C HIS A 79 -7.07 6.33 6.22
N PRO A 80 -7.68 6.47 7.42
CA PRO A 80 -7.23 5.76 8.61
C PRO A 80 -7.17 4.25 8.35
N LEU A 81 -6.37 3.53 9.13
CA LEU A 81 -6.38 2.07 9.07
C LEU A 81 -7.77 1.55 9.46
N PRO A 82 -8.33 0.56 8.75
CA PRO A 82 -9.62 0.00 9.06
C PRO A 82 -9.60 -0.75 10.39
N ASP A 83 -10.76 -0.84 11.03
CA ASP A 83 -10.94 -1.75 12.17
C ASP A 83 -10.57 -3.19 11.75
N PRO A 84 -9.76 -3.93 12.56
CA PRO A 84 -9.31 -5.28 12.20
C PRO A 84 -10.45 -6.26 11.93
N GLY A 85 -11.59 -6.13 12.63
CA GLY A 85 -12.75 -7.00 12.44
C GLY A 85 -13.48 -6.72 11.13
N ARG A 86 -13.63 -5.43 10.77
CA ARG A 86 -14.20 -5.00 9.48
C ARG A 86 -13.30 -5.44 8.33
N PHE A 87 -11.99 -5.19 8.44
CA PHE A 87 -11.03 -5.63 7.44
C PHE A 87 -11.09 -7.15 7.23
N ALA A 88 -11.10 -7.94 8.32
CA ALA A 88 -11.22 -9.39 8.23
C ALA A 88 -12.53 -9.83 7.56
N ALA A 89 -13.65 -9.15 7.84
CA ALA A 89 -14.93 -9.45 7.21
C ALA A 89 -14.90 -9.16 5.70
N ALA A 90 -14.35 -8.01 5.27
CA ALA A 90 -14.16 -7.68 3.87
C ALA A 90 -13.27 -8.71 3.14
N MET A 91 -12.15 -9.10 3.75
CA MET A 91 -11.26 -10.10 3.17
C MET A 91 -11.92 -11.48 3.08
N ARG A 92 -12.72 -11.89 4.06
CA ARG A 92 -13.51 -13.15 3.96
C ARG A 92 -14.55 -13.08 2.84
N HIS A 93 -15.24 -11.94 2.72
CA HIS A 93 -16.20 -11.72 1.62
C HIS A 93 -15.52 -11.80 0.25
N ALA A 94 -14.31 -11.25 0.12
CA ALA A 94 -13.48 -11.38 -1.06
C ALA A 94 -12.88 -12.79 -1.26
N GLY A 95 -13.15 -13.74 -0.37
CA GLY A 95 -12.72 -15.12 -0.47
C GLY A 95 -11.32 -15.41 0.07
N VAL A 96 -10.69 -14.47 0.80
CA VAL A 96 -9.34 -14.65 1.35
C VAL A 96 -9.33 -15.78 2.39
N ARG A 97 -8.41 -16.73 2.21
CA ARG A 97 -8.29 -17.93 3.05
C ARG A 97 -6.88 -18.07 3.62
N ALA A 98 -6.81 -18.49 4.87
CA ALA A 98 -5.54 -18.84 5.49
C ALA A 98 -4.78 -19.88 4.64
N GLY A 99 -3.50 -19.60 4.38
CA GLY A 99 -2.63 -20.53 3.65
C GLY A 99 -2.79 -20.58 2.13
N LEU A 100 -3.70 -19.82 1.53
CA LEU A 100 -3.73 -19.62 0.07
C LEU A 100 -3.01 -18.31 -0.29
N PRO A 101 -2.24 -18.29 -1.40
CA PRO A 101 -1.60 -17.06 -1.85
C PRO A 101 -2.66 -16.03 -2.28
N VAL A 102 -2.36 -14.76 -2.04
CA VAL A 102 -3.15 -13.61 -2.51
C VAL A 102 -2.30 -12.81 -3.48
N VAL A 103 -2.89 -12.40 -4.59
CA VAL A 103 -2.31 -11.38 -5.49
C VAL A 103 -3.25 -10.20 -5.55
N VAL A 104 -2.73 -9.03 -5.25
CA VAL A 104 -3.47 -7.76 -5.32
C VAL A 104 -2.99 -6.95 -6.51
N TYR A 105 -3.89 -6.20 -7.15
CA TYR A 105 -3.53 -5.31 -8.25
C TYR A 105 -4.41 -4.07 -8.29
N ASP A 106 -3.84 -3.00 -8.83
CA ASP A 106 -4.54 -1.76 -9.18
C ASP A 106 -4.43 -1.49 -10.69
N ASP A 107 -4.58 -0.23 -11.12
CA ASP A 107 -4.46 0.11 -12.54
C ASP A 107 -3.04 -0.01 -13.08
N GLY A 108 -1.98 0.17 -12.26
CA GLY A 108 -0.64 0.02 -12.79
C GLY A 108 0.53 0.47 -11.91
N ASP A 109 0.39 1.52 -11.11
CA ASP A 109 1.52 2.05 -10.33
C ASP A 109 1.77 1.33 -8.99
N GLY A 110 0.87 0.43 -8.60
CA GLY A 110 0.99 -0.36 -7.38
C GLY A 110 0.62 0.38 -6.10
N THR A 111 0.13 1.61 -6.16
CA THR A 111 -0.14 2.44 -4.97
C THR A 111 -1.25 1.85 -4.09
N GLN A 112 -2.41 1.54 -4.67
CA GLN A 112 -3.54 0.98 -3.94
C GLN A 112 -3.31 -0.50 -3.62
N ALA A 113 -2.67 -1.21 -4.54
CA ALA A 113 -2.28 -2.60 -4.34
C ALA A 113 -1.30 -2.76 -3.17
N ALA A 114 -0.36 -1.83 -2.99
CA ALA A 114 0.54 -1.82 -1.85
C ALA A 114 -0.20 -1.60 -0.51
N ARG A 115 -1.29 -0.80 -0.48
CA ARG A 115 -2.11 -0.64 0.72
C ARG A 115 -2.77 -1.95 1.13
N ALA A 116 -3.39 -2.67 0.19
CA ALA A 116 -3.99 -3.97 0.46
C ALA A 116 -2.94 -5.02 0.84
N TRP A 117 -1.79 -5.05 0.15
CA TRP A 117 -0.65 -5.90 0.50
C TRP A 117 -0.17 -5.64 1.92
N TRP A 118 0.02 -4.37 2.31
CA TRP A 118 0.48 -3.99 3.63
C TRP A 118 -0.52 -4.41 4.72
N LEU A 119 -1.81 -4.14 4.52
CA LEU A 119 -2.87 -4.51 5.47
C LEU A 119 -2.96 -6.03 5.67
N LEU A 120 -2.95 -6.81 4.59
CA LEU A 120 -2.97 -8.27 4.66
C LEU A 120 -1.76 -8.80 5.44
N ARG A 121 -0.56 -8.27 5.14
CA ARG A 121 0.68 -8.62 5.84
C ARG A 121 0.64 -8.19 7.31
N HIS A 122 0.21 -6.96 7.58
CA HIS A 122 0.05 -6.43 8.93
C HIS A 122 -0.88 -7.28 9.79
N HIS A 123 -1.93 -7.81 9.20
CA HIS A 123 -2.88 -8.68 9.89
C HIS A 123 -2.57 -10.18 9.76
N GLY A 124 -1.35 -10.55 9.37
CA GLY A 124 -0.83 -11.91 9.50
C GLY A 124 -0.98 -12.82 8.27
N HIS A 125 -1.42 -12.30 7.11
CA HIS A 125 -1.43 -13.09 5.87
C HIS A 125 -0.06 -13.01 5.19
N ALA A 126 0.74 -14.08 5.30
CA ALA A 126 2.15 -14.04 4.90
C ALA A 126 2.37 -14.06 3.37
N ASP A 127 1.57 -14.82 2.61
CA ASP A 127 1.76 -15.03 1.16
C ASP A 127 0.90 -14.05 0.36
N VAL A 128 1.32 -12.79 0.33
CA VAL A 128 0.69 -11.71 -0.46
C VAL A 128 1.69 -11.14 -1.44
N ARG A 129 1.28 -10.97 -2.69
CA ARG A 129 2.08 -10.35 -3.75
C ARG A 129 1.28 -9.26 -4.46
N VAL A 130 1.98 -8.27 -4.98
CA VAL A 130 1.43 -7.24 -5.86
C VAL A 130 1.75 -7.62 -7.31
N LEU A 131 0.76 -7.51 -8.21
CA LEU A 131 0.98 -7.64 -9.65
C LEU A 131 1.72 -6.41 -10.16
N ASP A 132 2.97 -6.59 -10.55
CA ASP A 132 3.84 -5.52 -11.04
C ASP A 132 3.37 -4.99 -12.40
N GLY A 133 3.05 -3.70 -12.44
CA GLY A 133 2.41 -3.04 -13.57
C GLY A 133 0.88 -3.22 -13.64
N GLY A 134 0.26 -3.88 -12.66
CA GLY A 134 -1.18 -3.95 -12.43
C GLY A 134 -2.01 -4.42 -13.61
N PHE A 135 -3.27 -3.98 -13.66
CA PHE A 135 -4.22 -4.32 -14.73
C PHE A 135 -3.76 -3.79 -16.10
N ALA A 136 -3.07 -2.64 -16.13
CA ALA A 136 -2.54 -2.11 -17.38
C ALA A 136 -1.54 -3.07 -18.03
N ALA A 137 -0.61 -3.64 -17.27
CA ALA A 137 0.36 -4.62 -17.77
C ALA A 137 -0.31 -5.93 -18.20
N TRP A 138 -1.33 -6.41 -17.45
CA TRP A 138 -2.13 -7.58 -17.80
C TRP A 138 -2.84 -7.40 -19.15
N SER A 139 -3.53 -6.28 -19.32
CA SER A 139 -4.25 -5.94 -20.55
C SER A 139 -3.30 -5.72 -21.74
N ALA A 140 -2.20 -5.02 -21.54
CA ALA A 140 -1.18 -4.80 -22.58
C ALA A 140 -0.53 -6.10 -23.07
N ALA A 141 -0.43 -7.12 -22.22
CA ALA A 141 0.04 -8.45 -22.59
C ALA A 141 -1.02 -9.28 -23.35
N GLY A 142 -2.19 -8.72 -23.65
CA GLY A 142 -3.28 -9.40 -24.37
C GLY A 142 -3.89 -10.55 -23.61
N ARG A 143 -3.81 -10.52 -22.26
CA ARG A 143 -4.39 -11.58 -21.41
C ARG A 143 -5.91 -11.44 -21.33
N THR A 144 -6.58 -12.56 -21.03
CA THR A 144 -8.05 -12.60 -20.90
C THR A 144 -8.54 -11.63 -19.83
N VAL A 145 -9.62 -10.92 -20.15
CA VAL A 145 -10.33 -9.99 -19.27
C VAL A 145 -11.76 -10.51 -19.13
N GLU A 146 -12.30 -10.48 -17.95
CA GLU A 146 -13.68 -10.80 -17.60
C GLU A 146 -14.45 -9.49 -17.36
N GLU A 147 -15.73 -9.44 -17.76
CA GLU A 147 -16.62 -8.28 -17.59
C GLU A 147 -17.81 -8.65 -16.72
N GLY A 148 -18.37 -7.66 -16.03
CA GLY A 148 -19.55 -7.86 -15.18
C GLY A 148 -19.23 -8.28 -13.76
N GLU A 149 -20.24 -8.71 -13.02
CA GLU A 149 -20.05 -9.25 -11.68
C GLU A 149 -19.57 -10.71 -11.77
N PRO A 150 -18.48 -11.07 -11.07
CA PRO A 150 -18.06 -12.45 -11.00
C PRO A 150 -19.09 -13.28 -10.23
N GLU A 151 -19.18 -14.56 -10.53
CA GLU A 151 -19.97 -15.47 -9.70
C GLU A 151 -19.50 -15.36 -8.24
N ALA A 152 -20.48 -15.26 -7.33
CA ALA A 152 -20.19 -15.24 -5.89
C ALA A 152 -19.32 -16.45 -5.51
N PRO A 153 -18.31 -16.31 -4.63
CA PRO A 153 -17.55 -17.46 -4.17
C PRO A 153 -18.51 -18.48 -3.55
N ALA A 154 -18.30 -19.76 -3.85
CA ALA A 154 -19.12 -20.86 -3.34
C ALA A 154 -19.14 -20.94 -1.79
N ALA A 155 -18.14 -20.32 -1.15
CA ALA A 155 -18.05 -20.13 0.31
C ALA A 155 -17.19 -18.92 0.62
N GLU A 156 -17.53 -18.20 1.69
CA GLU A 156 -16.68 -17.16 2.26
C GLU A 156 -15.29 -17.69 2.61
N GLY A 157 -14.29 -16.79 2.61
CA GLY A 157 -12.95 -17.07 3.14
C GLY A 157 -12.97 -17.29 4.66
N ASP A 158 -11.81 -17.66 5.21
CA ASP A 158 -11.62 -17.90 6.64
C ASP A 158 -10.57 -16.98 7.26
N PHE A 159 -10.20 -15.91 6.57
CA PHE A 159 -9.19 -14.96 7.03
C PHE A 159 -9.55 -14.36 8.40
N GLN A 160 -8.56 -14.34 9.29
CA GLN A 160 -8.66 -13.72 10.61
C GLN A 160 -7.53 -12.70 10.77
N ALA A 161 -7.90 -11.47 11.07
CA ALA A 161 -6.93 -10.42 11.31
C ALA A 161 -6.24 -10.62 12.67
N ALA A 162 -4.92 -10.45 12.72
CA ALA A 162 -4.20 -10.32 13.97
C ALA A 162 -4.63 -9.03 14.69
N ALA A 163 -5.00 -9.16 15.96
CA ALA A 163 -5.60 -8.05 16.71
C ALA A 163 -4.69 -6.83 16.86
N ASN A 164 -3.37 -7.05 17.01
CA ASN A 164 -2.40 -5.97 17.23
C ASN A 164 -1.56 -5.65 15.98
N GLY A 165 -1.79 -6.39 14.87
CA GLY A 165 -0.94 -6.28 13.71
C GLY A 165 0.51 -6.73 13.98
N VAL A 166 1.32 -6.79 12.93
CA VAL A 166 2.75 -7.19 13.03
C VAL A 166 3.72 -6.07 12.69
N PHE A 167 3.24 -5.00 12.04
CA PHE A 167 4.06 -3.86 11.67
C PHE A 167 3.84 -2.70 12.63
N THR A 168 4.86 -1.87 12.82
CA THR A 168 4.78 -0.67 13.65
C THR A 168 3.93 0.40 12.95
N VAL A 169 2.97 0.97 13.70
CA VAL A 169 2.17 2.11 13.27
C VAL A 169 2.44 3.26 14.24
N LEU A 170 2.72 4.43 13.71
CA LEU A 170 3.00 5.63 14.47
C LEU A 170 1.83 6.60 14.40
N ASP A 171 1.63 7.30 15.50
CA ASP A 171 0.84 8.53 15.57
C ASP A 171 1.70 9.76 15.23
N HIS A 172 1.15 10.94 15.42
CA HIS A 172 1.83 12.21 15.19
C HIS A 172 3.11 12.38 16.02
N ASP A 173 3.05 12.02 17.29
CA ASP A 173 4.16 12.24 18.21
C ASP A 173 5.28 11.24 17.97
N GLY A 174 4.93 9.99 17.62
CA GLY A 174 5.88 8.97 17.15
C GLY A 174 6.60 9.41 15.86
N ALA A 175 5.87 9.93 14.89
CA ALA A 175 6.46 10.43 13.64
C ALA A 175 7.39 11.65 13.89
N ALA A 176 6.98 12.58 14.76
CA ALA A 176 7.82 13.70 15.17
C ALA A 176 9.09 13.25 15.89
N ALA A 177 8.98 12.24 16.75
CA ALA A 177 10.13 11.68 17.47
C ALA A 177 11.15 11.06 16.52
N VAL A 178 10.69 10.25 15.53
CA VAL A 178 11.58 9.69 14.50
C VAL A 178 12.26 10.79 13.71
N ALA A 179 11.52 11.81 13.25
CA ALA A 179 12.08 12.92 12.47
C ALA A 179 13.10 13.77 13.25
N ALA A 180 12.99 13.82 14.57
CA ALA A 180 13.90 14.60 15.45
C ALA A 180 15.08 13.77 15.98
N SER A 181 15.11 12.47 15.76
CA SER A 181 16.16 11.56 16.26
C SER A 181 17.39 11.58 15.36
N ASP A 182 18.59 11.65 15.93
CA ASP A 182 19.87 11.58 15.20
C ASP A 182 20.03 10.27 14.39
N GLY A 183 19.35 9.21 14.81
CA GLY A 183 19.36 7.91 14.12
C GLY A 183 18.06 7.58 13.40
N GLY A 184 17.06 8.46 13.43
CA GLY A 184 15.76 8.25 12.79
C GLY A 184 15.70 8.84 11.39
N THR A 185 14.90 8.23 10.53
CA THR A 185 14.61 8.74 9.18
C THR A 185 13.12 8.68 8.92
N LEU A 186 12.47 9.84 8.83
CA LEU A 186 11.06 9.95 8.43
C LEU A 186 10.98 10.32 6.96
N LEU A 187 10.48 9.43 6.12
CA LEU A 187 10.33 9.63 4.69
C LEU A 187 8.96 10.20 4.32
N ASP A 188 8.94 11.24 3.50
CA ASP A 188 7.74 11.75 2.84
C ASP A 188 7.64 11.19 1.41
N ALA A 189 6.68 10.31 1.21
CA ALA A 189 6.45 9.61 -0.06
C ALA A 189 5.66 10.43 -1.10
N ARG A 190 5.29 11.68 -0.79
CA ARG A 190 4.57 12.57 -1.73
C ARG A 190 5.51 13.10 -2.81
N ALA A 191 4.92 13.69 -3.86
CA ALA A 191 5.68 14.42 -4.87
C ALA A 191 6.55 15.52 -4.24
N GLY A 192 7.79 15.68 -4.71
CA GLY A 192 8.74 16.62 -4.16
C GLY A 192 8.26 18.09 -4.14
N ALA A 193 7.42 18.50 -5.10
CA ALA A 193 6.81 19.84 -5.09
C ALA A 193 5.86 20.06 -3.89
N ARG A 194 5.14 18.99 -3.46
CA ARG A 194 4.30 19.04 -2.25
C ARG A 194 5.16 19.08 -0.99
N PHE A 195 6.23 18.29 -0.93
CA PHE A 195 7.19 18.30 0.15
C PHE A 195 7.78 19.71 0.35
N ARG A 196 8.27 20.33 -0.71
CA ARG A 196 8.88 21.68 -0.64
C ARG A 196 7.88 22.81 -0.35
N GLY A 197 6.58 22.52 -0.32
CA GLY A 197 5.55 23.52 -0.10
C GLY A 197 5.26 24.42 -1.32
N GLU A 198 5.70 24.02 -2.51
CA GLU A 198 5.46 24.75 -3.77
C GLU A 198 4.01 24.60 -4.26
N THR A 199 3.37 23.49 -3.91
CA THR A 199 1.97 23.21 -4.25
C THR A 199 1.34 22.30 -3.20
N GLU A 200 0.05 22.54 -2.89
CA GLU A 200 -0.76 21.66 -2.05
C GLU A 200 -2.22 21.72 -2.53
N PRO A 201 -2.66 20.78 -3.39
CA PRO A 201 -3.99 20.82 -3.97
C PRO A 201 -5.09 20.25 -3.06
N ILE A 202 -4.75 19.61 -1.93
CA ILE A 202 -5.68 18.78 -1.18
C ILE A 202 -5.78 19.20 0.28
N ASP A 203 -4.63 19.39 0.94
CA ASP A 203 -4.54 19.60 2.38
C ASP A 203 -4.48 21.10 2.76
N PRO A 204 -4.86 21.49 3.98
CA PRO A 204 -4.96 22.91 4.37
C PRO A 204 -3.61 23.63 4.48
N ALA A 205 -2.50 22.92 4.56
CA ALA A 205 -1.15 23.49 4.65
C ALA A 205 -0.21 22.84 3.64
N ALA A 206 0.67 23.65 3.03
CA ALA A 206 1.73 23.20 2.14
C ALA A 206 3.05 23.05 2.91
N GLY A 207 3.85 22.05 2.56
CA GLY A 207 5.13 21.75 3.21
C GLY A 207 5.20 20.31 3.70
N HIS A 208 6.04 20.05 4.71
CA HIS A 208 6.32 18.72 5.23
C HIS A 208 6.52 18.71 6.76
N VAL A 209 6.53 17.53 7.36
CA VAL A 209 6.88 17.34 8.78
C VAL A 209 8.33 17.77 9.00
N PRO A 210 8.63 18.68 9.94
CA PRO A 210 10.01 19.11 10.18
C PRO A 210 10.95 17.95 10.45
N GLY A 211 12.08 17.92 9.74
CA GLY A 211 13.07 16.84 9.82
C GLY A 211 12.78 15.63 8.90
N ALA A 212 11.66 15.62 8.18
CA ALA A 212 11.40 14.59 7.18
C ALA A 212 12.29 14.73 5.94
N VAL A 213 12.52 13.63 5.24
CA VAL A 213 13.29 13.53 4.01
C VAL A 213 12.36 13.22 2.84
N SER A 214 12.53 13.95 1.72
CA SER A 214 11.73 13.71 0.51
C SER A 214 12.10 12.38 -0.16
N ALA A 215 11.11 11.51 -0.36
CA ALA A 215 11.26 10.20 -1.00
C ALA A 215 10.06 9.90 -1.92
N PRO A 216 9.90 10.63 -3.05
CA PRO A 216 8.74 10.47 -3.92
C PRO A 216 8.61 9.05 -4.47
N THR A 217 7.45 8.40 -4.33
CA THR A 217 7.21 7.03 -4.81
C THR A 217 7.37 6.87 -6.31
N THR A 218 7.23 7.94 -7.09
CA THR A 218 7.50 7.91 -8.53
C THR A 218 8.93 7.52 -8.87
N GLU A 219 9.87 7.68 -7.94
CA GLU A 219 11.27 7.26 -8.11
C GLU A 219 11.47 5.75 -7.90
N ASN A 220 10.48 5.04 -7.38
CA ASN A 220 10.50 3.58 -7.28
C ASN A 220 10.19 2.88 -8.60
N LEU A 221 9.63 3.61 -9.56
CA LEU A 221 9.14 3.05 -10.81
C LEU A 221 10.06 3.36 -11.98
N GLY A 222 10.12 2.44 -12.93
CA GLY A 222 10.68 2.65 -14.25
C GLY A 222 9.72 3.42 -15.17
N GLU A 223 10.18 3.72 -16.38
CA GLU A 223 9.38 4.41 -17.40
C GLU A 223 8.15 3.59 -17.86
N ASP A 224 8.18 2.29 -17.66
CA ASP A 224 7.10 1.35 -17.97
C ASP A 224 6.06 1.22 -16.83
N GLY A 225 6.19 2.00 -15.77
CA GLY A 225 5.30 2.00 -14.61
C GLY A 225 5.48 0.81 -13.66
N ARG A 226 6.50 -0.03 -13.87
CA ARG A 226 6.82 -1.16 -13.00
C ARG A 226 7.87 -0.76 -11.96
N PHE A 227 7.92 -1.52 -10.88
CA PHE A 227 8.98 -1.34 -9.90
C PHE A 227 10.36 -1.49 -10.54
N ARG A 228 11.28 -0.62 -10.17
CA ARG A 228 12.70 -0.78 -10.50
C ARG A 228 13.22 -2.09 -9.92
N SER A 229 14.33 -2.57 -10.45
CA SER A 229 14.99 -3.78 -9.93
C SER A 229 15.38 -3.61 -8.44
N ALA A 230 15.45 -4.73 -7.72
CA ALA A 230 15.87 -4.73 -6.32
C ALA A 230 17.21 -3.98 -6.08
N GLY A 231 18.17 -4.12 -7.01
CA GLY A 231 19.46 -3.42 -6.92
C GLY A 231 19.35 -1.92 -7.09
N GLU A 232 18.51 -1.43 -8.01
CA GLU A 232 18.29 0.01 -8.22
C GLU A 232 17.57 0.63 -7.02
N LEU A 233 16.56 -0.07 -6.47
CA LEU A 233 15.86 0.36 -5.26
C LEU A 233 16.78 0.37 -4.05
N ALA A 234 17.62 -0.66 -3.87
CA ALA A 234 18.62 -0.68 -2.80
C ALA A 234 19.59 0.51 -2.91
N GLY A 235 20.06 0.82 -4.10
CA GLY A 235 20.90 2.01 -4.34
C GLY A 235 20.18 3.32 -4.02
N ARG A 236 18.89 3.42 -4.37
CA ARG A 236 18.06 4.59 -4.03
C ARG A 236 17.93 4.78 -2.52
N PHE A 237 17.58 3.73 -1.78
CA PHE A 237 17.43 3.80 -0.33
C PHE A 237 18.76 4.02 0.38
N ALA A 238 19.85 3.42 -0.11
CA ALA A 238 21.20 3.68 0.42
C ALA A 238 21.60 5.16 0.28
N ALA A 239 21.20 5.83 -0.82
CA ALA A 239 21.42 7.26 -1.01
C ALA A 239 20.63 8.13 0.00
N LEU A 240 19.55 7.59 0.59
CA LEU A 240 18.79 8.19 1.68
C LEU A 240 19.30 7.75 3.08
N GLY A 241 20.41 7.00 3.14
CA GLY A 241 21.01 6.49 4.37
C GLY A 241 20.32 5.23 4.92
N ILE A 242 19.51 4.54 4.12
CA ILE A 242 18.74 3.37 4.55
C ILE A 242 19.28 2.13 3.84
N GLU A 243 19.84 1.21 4.59
CA GLU A 243 20.38 -0.07 4.13
C GLU A 243 19.63 -1.24 4.81
N PRO A 244 19.72 -2.50 4.29
CA PRO A 244 19.00 -3.64 4.86
C PRO A 244 19.27 -3.93 6.33
N ASP A 245 20.46 -3.60 6.81
CA ASP A 245 20.91 -3.72 8.22
C ASP A 245 20.92 -2.39 8.96
N HIS A 246 20.15 -1.40 8.46
CA HIS A 246 20.04 -0.08 9.07
C HIS A 246 19.64 -0.20 10.55
N ALA A 247 20.48 0.32 11.44
CA ALA A 247 20.27 0.25 12.88
C ALA A 247 19.35 1.34 13.43
N GLY A 248 18.97 2.28 12.60
CA GLY A 248 18.09 3.40 12.97
C GLY A 248 16.61 3.09 12.80
N GLU A 249 15.78 3.96 13.30
CA GLU A 249 14.33 3.89 13.13
C GLU A 249 13.90 4.54 11.81
N VAL A 250 13.23 3.78 10.95
CA VAL A 250 12.70 4.28 9.68
C VAL A 250 11.19 4.34 9.74
N ALA A 251 10.62 5.47 9.36
CA ALA A 251 9.18 5.63 9.22
C ALA A 251 8.82 6.30 7.90
N VAL A 252 7.63 6.01 7.39
CA VAL A 252 7.12 6.55 6.12
C VAL A 252 5.77 7.16 6.31
N TYR A 253 5.54 8.31 5.69
CA TYR A 253 4.22 8.90 5.53
C TYR A 253 4.01 9.41 4.10
N CYS A 254 2.75 9.74 3.77
CA CYS A 254 2.42 10.38 2.49
C CYS A 254 1.33 11.45 2.66
N GLY A 255 0.35 11.51 1.77
CA GLY A 255 -0.83 12.39 1.94
C GLY A 255 -1.84 11.83 2.95
N SER A 256 -2.09 10.51 2.94
CA SER A 256 -3.16 9.88 3.72
C SER A 256 -2.87 8.44 4.15
N GLY A 257 -1.61 8.00 4.13
CA GLY A 257 -1.21 6.64 4.54
C GLY A 257 -1.39 5.55 3.48
N VAL A 258 -1.89 5.88 2.29
CA VAL A 258 -2.03 4.92 1.18
C VAL A 258 -0.69 4.79 0.43
N THR A 259 -0.21 5.87 -0.17
CA THR A 259 1.04 5.86 -0.96
C THR A 259 2.28 5.52 -0.12
N ALA A 260 2.25 5.78 1.20
CA ALA A 260 3.33 5.39 2.11
C ALA A 260 3.59 3.87 2.12
N THR A 261 2.55 3.06 1.96
CA THR A 261 2.72 1.59 1.88
C THR A 261 3.40 1.14 0.60
N HIS A 262 3.31 1.92 -0.48
CA HIS A 262 4.08 1.68 -1.71
C HIS A 262 5.59 1.90 -1.48
N GLU A 263 5.97 2.93 -0.70
CA GLU A 263 7.36 3.14 -0.33
C GLU A 263 7.88 1.98 0.52
N ILE A 264 7.08 1.50 1.49
CA ILE A 264 7.42 0.30 2.29
C ILE A 264 7.56 -0.93 1.39
N LEU A 265 6.67 -1.13 0.42
CA LEU A 265 6.77 -2.24 -0.54
C LEU A 265 8.06 -2.16 -1.35
N ALA A 266 8.44 -0.97 -1.83
CA ALA A 266 9.69 -0.76 -2.55
C ALA A 266 10.93 -1.07 -1.69
N MET A 267 10.90 -0.73 -0.40
CA MET A 267 11.95 -1.12 0.56
C MET A 267 12.05 -2.63 0.70
N VAL A 268 10.92 -3.35 0.76
CA VAL A 268 10.92 -4.81 0.82
C VAL A 268 11.47 -5.43 -0.47
N VAL A 269 11.17 -4.86 -1.64
CA VAL A 269 11.79 -5.27 -2.90
C VAL A 269 13.30 -5.04 -2.88
N ALA A 270 13.76 -3.96 -2.23
CA ALA A 270 15.18 -3.65 -2.05
C ALA A 270 15.89 -4.56 -1.04
N GLY A 271 15.16 -5.44 -0.33
CA GLY A 271 15.70 -6.35 0.69
C GLY A 271 15.66 -5.80 2.12
N ILE A 272 15.01 -4.66 2.36
CA ILE A 272 14.80 -4.10 3.70
C ILE A 272 13.60 -4.79 4.33
N ALA A 273 13.76 -5.32 5.54
CA ALA A 273 12.70 -6.04 6.23
C ALA A 273 11.53 -5.11 6.60
N PRO A 274 10.27 -5.47 6.30
CA PRO A 274 9.13 -4.60 6.56
C PRO A 274 8.88 -4.36 8.06
N GLU A 275 9.34 -5.25 8.92
CA GLU A 275 9.25 -5.12 10.38
C GLU A 275 10.13 -3.97 10.92
N GLY A 276 11.14 -3.56 10.15
CA GLY A 276 12.03 -2.44 10.47
C GLY A 276 11.51 -1.07 10.00
N VAL A 277 10.34 -1.02 9.34
CA VAL A 277 9.79 0.22 8.77
C VAL A 277 8.42 0.52 9.36
N ALA A 278 8.28 1.65 10.00
CA ALA A 278 7.02 2.10 10.59
C ALA A 278 6.17 2.88 9.58
N LEU A 279 4.86 2.72 9.67
CA LEU A 279 3.90 3.55 8.95
C LEU A 279 3.36 4.65 9.87
N TYR A 280 3.54 5.92 9.51
CA TYR A 280 2.77 6.99 10.12
C TYR A 280 1.41 7.10 9.42
N GLU A 281 0.36 6.52 10.03
CA GLU A 281 -0.96 6.36 9.39
C GLU A 281 -1.64 7.69 9.08
N GLY A 282 -1.60 8.67 10.00
CA GLY A 282 -2.23 9.97 9.85
C GLY A 282 -1.68 10.77 8.68
N SER A 283 -0.42 10.55 8.37
CA SER A 283 0.26 11.18 7.24
C SER A 283 0.10 12.71 7.22
N TRP A 284 0.31 13.33 6.06
CA TRP A 284 0.21 14.78 5.95
C TRP A 284 -1.19 15.33 6.25
N SER A 285 -2.24 14.64 5.80
CA SER A 285 -3.62 15.08 6.07
C SER A 285 -3.95 15.13 7.55
N GLY A 286 -3.46 14.16 8.33
CA GLY A 286 -3.58 14.18 9.78
C GLY A 286 -2.72 15.27 10.41
N TRP A 287 -1.46 15.41 10.00
CA TRP A 287 -0.54 16.43 10.50
C TRP A 287 -1.06 17.86 10.27
N ALA A 288 -1.46 18.16 9.03
CA ALA A 288 -1.93 19.47 8.61
C ALA A 288 -3.34 19.80 9.13
N SER A 289 -4.09 18.84 9.66
CA SER A 289 -5.40 19.08 10.29
C SER A 289 -5.28 19.80 11.65
N ASP A 290 -4.12 19.75 12.28
CA ASP A 290 -3.83 20.47 13.52
C ASP A 290 -2.94 21.70 13.24
N PRO A 291 -3.52 22.94 13.26
CA PRO A 291 -2.76 24.15 12.95
C PRO A 291 -1.69 24.50 14.00
N SER A 292 -1.66 23.83 15.15
CA SER A 292 -0.62 24.01 16.16
C SER A 292 0.67 23.25 15.84
N ARG A 293 0.63 22.29 14.90
CA ARG A 293 1.83 21.53 14.51
C ARG A 293 2.73 22.33 13.57
N PRO A 294 4.03 22.28 13.79
CA PRO A 294 4.98 22.99 12.94
C PRO A 294 5.04 22.38 11.55
N VAL A 295 5.26 23.23 10.55
CA VAL A 295 5.42 22.84 9.15
C VAL A 295 6.75 23.39 8.64
N ALA A 296 7.51 22.57 7.94
CA ALA A 296 8.70 22.97 7.21
C ALA A 296 8.40 23.10 5.70
N VAL A 297 9.18 23.95 5.03
CA VAL A 297 9.12 24.15 3.57
C VAL A 297 10.55 24.23 3.02
N GLY A 298 10.69 24.00 1.72
CA GLY A 298 12.00 23.97 1.07
C GLY A 298 12.59 22.55 1.00
N PRO A 299 13.87 22.41 0.58
CA PRO A 299 14.55 21.12 0.40
C PRO A 299 14.82 20.42 1.73
#